data_21d1c45e2e9458012b8b8b9ce2dcc3af
#
_entry.id   21d1c45e2e9458012b8b8b9ce2dcc3af
#
_cell.length_a   1.000
_cell.length_b   1.000
_cell.length_c   1.000
_cell.angle_alpha   90.00
_cell.angle_beta   90.00
_cell.angle_gamma   90.00
#
_symmetry.space_group_name_H-M   'P 1'
#
loop_
_entity.id
_entity.type
_entity.pdbx_description
1 polymer ?
#
loop_
_entity_poly.entity_id
_entity_poly.type
_entity_poly.pdbx_seq_one_letter_code
_entity_poly.pdbx_strand_id
1 'polypeptide(L)'
;MRYENNKVSTDVTQRSKHDQSVKGFKSLLKENKKQALQDADEIIKNTYRTLMTRGMKGCYVYFCDSALSQHFMNQLQPLHEERKEIRIEPEINDDVKYIDFLPLYSIKAACGYFGEGEIVDELGWIRVEGIGKLNRNMYIVQATGHSMEPIINDGDYCVFRANPAGSRQGKIVLAQHYNFYDADYTGGYSIKTYHSKKKQEGPENWTHEEIVLEPKNANYNPIIINEENSEEFRIVGEFVGTIKP
;
A
#
# COMPACT_ATOMS: atom_id res chain seq x y z
N MET A 1 -0.36 24.47 23.31
CA MET A 1 0.34 23.38 24.01
C MET A 1 1.84 23.63 23.96
N ARG A 2 2.56 23.23 24.98
CA ARG A 2 4.03 23.36 25.13
C ARG A 2 4.60 22.06 25.67
N TYR A 3 5.87 21.82 25.42
CA TYR A 3 6.59 20.68 25.96
C TYR A 3 7.67 21.17 26.94
N GLU A 4 7.46 20.93 28.22
CA GLU A 4 8.36 21.35 29.29
C GLU A 4 8.44 20.25 30.35
N ASN A 5 9.63 20.02 30.92
CA ASN A 5 9.85 19.04 31.97
C ASN A 5 9.37 17.62 31.63
N ASN A 6 9.65 17.13 30.38
CA ASN A 6 9.21 15.85 29.86
C ASN A 6 7.68 15.65 29.84
N LYS A 7 6.91 16.72 29.79
CA LYS A 7 5.45 16.65 29.78
C LYS A 7 4.85 17.67 28.82
N VAL A 8 3.84 17.22 28.07
CA VAL A 8 3.00 18.12 27.28
C VAL A 8 2.02 18.82 28.22
N SER A 9 2.11 20.16 28.29
CA SER A 9 1.23 21.00 29.07
C SER A 9 0.39 21.92 28.19
N THR A 10 -0.75 22.33 28.70
CA THR A 10 -1.64 23.29 28.02
C THR A 10 -1.78 24.58 28.85
N ASP A 11 -1.91 25.71 28.17
CA ASP A 11 -2.15 27.01 28.82
C ASP A 11 -3.54 27.51 28.40
N VAL A 12 -4.48 27.42 29.34
CA VAL A 12 -5.88 27.83 29.14
C VAL A 12 -5.99 29.34 28.91
N THR A 13 -5.03 30.13 29.40
CA THR A 13 -5.08 31.58 29.30
C THR A 13 -4.77 32.13 27.91
N GLN A 14 -4.06 31.31 27.08
CA GLN A 14 -3.67 31.69 25.72
C GLN A 14 -4.71 31.30 24.65
N ARG A 15 -5.89 30.87 25.05
CA ARG A 15 -6.96 30.51 24.12
C ARG A 15 -7.65 31.74 23.55
N SER A 16 -8.18 31.56 22.33
CA SER A 16 -9.05 32.57 21.74
C SER A 16 -10.27 32.86 22.64
N LYS A 17 -10.65 34.14 22.78
CA LYS A 17 -11.85 34.55 23.50
C LYS A 17 -13.16 33.97 22.92
N HIS A 18 -13.12 33.51 21.67
CA HIS A 18 -14.24 32.92 20.96
C HIS A 18 -14.33 31.41 21.12
N ASP A 19 -13.33 30.78 21.73
CA ASP A 19 -13.32 29.32 21.93
C ASP A 19 -14.23 28.93 23.10
N GLN A 20 -15.33 28.24 22.78
CA GLN A 20 -16.35 27.85 23.77
C GLN A 20 -16.13 26.44 24.35
N SER A 21 -15.07 25.71 23.95
CA SER A 21 -14.85 24.31 24.37
C SER A 21 -14.60 24.16 25.88
N VAL A 22 -14.26 25.24 26.59
CA VAL A 22 -14.11 25.26 28.06
C VAL A 22 -15.06 26.29 28.69
N LYS A 23 -16.32 26.25 28.26
CA LYS A 23 -17.38 27.07 28.84
C LYS A 23 -17.58 26.69 30.30
N GLY A 24 -17.63 27.67 31.23
CA GLY A 24 -17.75 27.41 32.66
C GLY A 24 -16.41 27.33 33.42
N PHE A 25 -15.26 27.31 32.74
CA PHE A 25 -13.94 27.25 33.40
C PHE A 25 -13.72 28.29 34.48
N LYS A 26 -14.15 29.56 34.26
CA LYS A 26 -14.01 30.64 35.23
C LYS A 26 -14.78 30.41 36.53
N SER A 27 -15.91 29.73 36.48
CA SER A 27 -16.70 29.37 37.69
C SER A 27 -16.00 28.27 38.46
N LEU A 28 -15.59 27.20 37.77
CA LEU A 28 -14.86 26.07 38.35
C LEU A 28 -13.52 26.50 38.94
N LEU A 29 -12.85 27.49 38.34
CA LEU A 29 -11.56 28.00 38.84
C LEU A 29 -11.72 28.66 40.23
N LYS A 30 -12.89 29.24 40.54
CA LYS A 30 -13.19 29.83 41.86
C LYS A 30 -13.49 28.78 42.93
N GLU A 31 -14.08 27.64 42.52
CA GLU A 31 -14.49 26.56 43.42
C GLU A 31 -13.31 25.61 43.72
N ASN A 32 -12.64 25.15 42.72
CA ASN A 32 -11.50 24.22 42.83
C ASN A 32 -10.49 24.45 41.70
N LYS A 33 -9.49 25.31 41.98
CA LYS A 33 -8.46 25.70 41.00
C LYS A 33 -7.69 24.51 40.42
N LYS A 34 -7.35 23.52 41.24
CA LYS A 34 -6.54 22.36 40.80
C LYS A 34 -7.34 21.49 39.83
N GLN A 35 -8.57 21.16 40.19
CA GLN A 35 -9.47 20.35 39.35
C GLN A 35 -9.80 21.08 38.05
N ALA A 36 -10.14 22.35 38.09
CA ALA A 36 -10.45 23.15 36.91
C ALA A 36 -9.30 23.18 35.90
N LEU A 37 -8.05 23.27 36.35
CA LEU A 37 -6.89 23.23 35.47
C LEU A 37 -6.64 21.87 34.88
N GLN A 38 -6.88 20.78 35.63
CA GLN A 38 -6.78 19.42 35.12
C GLN A 38 -7.84 19.12 34.05
N ASP A 39 -9.09 19.46 34.33
CA ASP A 39 -10.20 19.26 33.39
C ASP A 39 -9.99 20.04 32.07
N ALA A 40 -9.50 21.28 32.20
CA ALA A 40 -9.19 22.12 31.04
C ALA A 40 -8.02 21.54 30.22
N ASP A 41 -6.97 21.04 30.86
CA ASP A 41 -5.83 20.40 30.19
C ASP A 41 -6.29 19.14 29.40
N GLU A 42 -7.13 18.33 30.02
CA GLU A 42 -7.69 17.11 29.38
C GLU A 42 -8.60 17.44 28.20
N ILE A 43 -9.50 18.41 28.35
CA ILE A 43 -10.40 18.86 27.27
C ILE A 43 -9.58 19.38 26.08
N ILE A 44 -8.56 20.21 26.33
CA ILE A 44 -7.72 20.76 25.26
C ILE A 44 -6.97 19.62 24.54
N LYS A 45 -6.35 18.70 25.28
CA LYS A 45 -5.63 17.55 24.69
C LYS A 45 -6.55 16.67 23.86
N ASN A 46 -7.74 16.36 24.36
CA ASN A 46 -8.74 15.57 23.64
C ASN A 46 -9.25 16.28 22.38
N THR A 47 -9.39 17.62 22.42
CA THR A 47 -9.74 18.40 21.24
C THR A 47 -8.69 18.26 20.13
N TYR A 48 -7.40 18.44 20.48
CA TYR A 48 -6.31 18.26 19.50
C TYR A 48 -6.23 16.82 19.00
N ARG A 49 -6.37 15.83 19.89
CA ARG A 49 -6.42 14.42 19.51
C ARG A 49 -7.52 14.17 18.47
N THR A 50 -8.73 14.64 18.73
CA THR A 50 -9.86 14.50 17.81
C THR A 50 -9.60 15.18 16.47
N LEU A 51 -9.01 16.39 16.46
CA LEU A 51 -8.68 17.09 15.23
C LEU A 51 -7.62 16.34 14.40
N MET A 52 -6.58 15.81 15.05
CA MET A 52 -5.52 15.07 14.38
C MET A 52 -5.98 13.69 13.85
N THR A 53 -6.98 13.06 14.48
CA THR A 53 -7.48 11.72 14.09
C THR A 53 -8.66 11.77 13.12
N ARG A 54 -9.23 12.94 12.84
CA ARG A 54 -10.37 13.07 11.90
C ARG A 54 -10.00 13.01 10.43
N GLY A 55 -8.75 13.23 10.09
CA GLY A 55 -8.28 13.22 8.71
C GLY A 55 -8.20 11.77 8.17
N MET A 56 -9.03 11.42 7.21
CA MET A 56 -8.99 10.08 6.57
C MET A 56 -7.70 9.83 5.76
N LYS A 57 -7.07 10.89 5.26
CA LYS A 57 -5.83 10.84 4.46
C LYS A 57 -4.59 11.36 5.18
N GLY A 58 -4.74 11.84 6.42
CA GLY A 58 -3.66 12.43 7.20
C GLY A 58 -4.02 13.83 7.72
N CYS A 59 -3.13 14.38 8.53
CA CYS A 59 -3.28 15.69 9.13
C CYS A 59 -1.94 16.43 9.10
N TYR A 60 -1.94 17.67 8.60
CA TYR A 60 -0.78 18.55 8.67
C TYR A 60 -0.85 19.35 9.97
N VAL A 61 0.19 19.26 10.79
CA VAL A 61 0.27 19.96 12.07
C VAL A 61 1.44 20.94 12.05
N TYR A 62 1.14 22.21 12.31
CA TYR A 62 2.16 23.23 12.50
C TYR A 62 2.34 23.52 14.00
N PHE A 63 3.57 23.43 14.47
CA PHE A 63 3.92 23.68 15.86
C PHE A 63 4.58 25.06 16.00
N CYS A 64 4.00 25.95 16.84
CA CYS A 64 4.62 27.20 17.20
C CYS A 64 5.71 27.04 18.28
N ASP A 65 5.72 25.91 19.00
CA ASP A 65 6.70 25.57 20.04
C ASP A 65 7.66 24.51 19.47
N SER A 66 8.94 24.86 19.41
CA SER A 66 9.97 24.00 18.82
C SER A 66 10.23 22.72 19.64
N ALA A 67 10.16 22.81 20.98
CA ALA A 67 10.35 21.67 21.85
C ALA A 67 9.19 20.67 21.72
N LEU A 68 7.96 21.17 21.57
CA LEU A 68 6.79 20.33 21.27
C LEU A 68 6.90 19.69 19.90
N SER A 69 7.35 20.42 18.89
CA SER A 69 7.61 19.86 17.55
C SER A 69 8.60 18.71 17.62
N GLN A 70 9.75 18.92 18.28
CA GLN A 70 10.78 17.90 18.42
C GLN A 70 10.29 16.69 19.21
N HIS A 71 9.48 16.91 20.26
CA HIS A 71 8.87 15.82 21.01
C HIS A 71 7.98 14.93 20.12
N PHE A 72 7.10 15.52 19.30
CA PHE A 72 6.25 14.77 18.37
C PHE A 72 7.08 14.05 17.30
N MET A 73 8.09 14.72 16.74
CA MET A 73 8.99 14.08 15.75
C MET A 73 9.73 12.88 16.36
N ASN A 74 10.21 13.00 17.59
CA ASN A 74 10.87 11.88 18.28
C ASN A 74 9.91 10.73 18.60
N GLN A 75 8.62 11.01 18.83
CA GLN A 75 7.60 9.97 19.02
C GLN A 75 7.20 9.29 17.70
N LEU A 76 7.32 9.99 16.58
CA LEU A 76 7.06 9.41 15.25
C LEU A 76 8.25 8.60 14.70
N GLN A 77 9.47 8.88 15.19
CA GLN A 77 10.67 8.15 14.79
C GLN A 77 10.64 6.63 15.07
N PRO A 78 9.97 6.09 16.12
CA PRO A 78 9.86 4.64 16.30
C PRO A 78 8.96 3.92 15.28
N LEU A 79 8.19 4.67 14.48
CA LEU A 79 7.44 4.10 13.35
C LEU A 79 8.31 3.95 12.08
N HIS A 80 9.50 4.51 12.06
CA HIS A 80 10.60 3.98 11.29
C HIS A 80 11.24 2.83 12.10
N GLU A 81 10.57 1.69 12.23
CA GLU A 81 11.31 0.44 12.09
C GLU A 81 12.25 0.69 10.92
N GLU A 82 13.56 0.54 11.12
CA GLU A 82 14.51 0.51 10.02
C GLU A 82 13.86 -0.37 8.97
N ARG A 83 13.29 0.24 7.93
CA ARG A 83 12.92 -0.52 6.75
C ARG A 83 14.25 -1.09 6.32
N LYS A 84 14.50 -2.34 6.65
CA LYS A 84 15.66 -3.04 6.13
C LYS A 84 15.54 -2.86 4.64
N GLU A 85 16.41 -2.03 4.06
CA GLU A 85 16.40 -1.80 2.62
C GLU A 85 16.44 -3.19 1.98
N ILE A 86 15.46 -3.47 1.13
CA ILE A 86 15.46 -4.72 0.39
C ILE A 86 16.71 -4.74 -0.46
N ARG A 87 17.64 -5.63 -0.10
CA ARG A 87 18.92 -5.73 -0.77
C ARG A 87 18.75 -6.49 -2.07
N ILE A 88 19.13 -5.86 -3.19
CA ILE A 88 19.17 -6.46 -4.51
C ILE A 88 20.60 -6.90 -4.76
N GLU A 89 20.80 -8.21 -4.90
CA GLU A 89 22.10 -8.80 -5.23
C GLU A 89 22.19 -8.94 -6.75
N PRO A 90 23.20 -8.34 -7.42
CA PRO A 90 23.33 -8.44 -8.87
C PRO A 90 23.65 -9.86 -9.33
N GLU A 91 24.39 -10.61 -8.53
CA GLU A 91 24.75 -12.01 -8.78
C GLU A 91 24.71 -12.80 -7.48
N ILE A 92 24.26 -14.05 -7.55
CA ILE A 92 24.22 -14.99 -6.43
C ILE A 92 24.64 -16.40 -6.89
N ASN A 93 25.05 -17.25 -5.93
CA ASN A 93 25.35 -18.64 -6.21
C ASN A 93 24.12 -19.40 -6.73
N ASP A 94 24.29 -20.26 -7.68
CA ASP A 94 23.22 -21.06 -8.27
C ASP A 94 22.53 -21.98 -7.24
N ASP A 95 23.25 -22.41 -6.22
CA ASP A 95 22.75 -23.28 -5.13
C ASP A 95 21.63 -22.64 -4.30
N VAL A 96 21.54 -21.30 -4.26
CA VAL A 96 20.52 -20.57 -3.50
C VAL A 96 19.42 -19.97 -4.38
N LYS A 97 19.58 -19.99 -5.71
CA LYS A 97 18.55 -19.55 -6.65
C LYS A 97 17.29 -20.40 -6.52
N TYR A 98 16.14 -19.75 -6.41
CA TYR A 98 14.83 -20.40 -6.26
C TYR A 98 14.66 -21.27 -5.00
N ILE A 99 15.61 -21.15 -4.05
CA ILE A 99 15.55 -21.75 -2.71
C ILE A 99 15.34 -20.64 -1.69
N ASP A 100 16.24 -19.65 -1.67
CA ASP A 100 16.19 -18.48 -0.79
C ASP A 100 15.99 -17.17 -1.55
N PHE A 101 16.29 -17.15 -2.85
CA PHE A 101 16.25 -15.97 -3.70
C PHE A 101 15.33 -16.17 -4.91
N LEU A 102 14.67 -15.07 -5.31
CA LEU A 102 13.95 -14.98 -6.56
C LEU A 102 14.52 -13.86 -7.43
N PRO A 103 14.47 -14.02 -8.77
CA PRO A 103 14.91 -12.98 -9.68
C PRO A 103 13.95 -11.79 -9.66
N LEU A 104 14.51 -10.60 -9.69
CA LEU A 104 13.81 -9.34 -9.88
C LEU A 104 13.81 -8.99 -11.36
N TYR A 105 12.64 -8.72 -11.90
CA TYR A 105 12.45 -8.22 -13.27
C TYR A 105 11.76 -6.85 -13.25
N SER A 106 12.00 -6.03 -14.28
CA SER A 106 11.03 -4.97 -14.59
C SER A 106 9.71 -5.59 -15.02
N ILE A 107 8.59 -4.88 -14.85
CA ILE A 107 7.28 -5.39 -15.27
C ILE A 107 7.29 -5.77 -16.76
N LYS A 108 7.90 -4.93 -17.61
CA LYS A 108 8.05 -5.21 -19.04
C LYS A 108 8.84 -6.49 -19.31
N ALA A 109 9.98 -6.67 -18.62
CA ALA A 109 10.82 -7.85 -18.76
C ALA A 109 10.09 -9.12 -18.30
N ALA A 110 9.36 -9.07 -17.15
CA ALA A 110 8.58 -10.19 -16.68
C ALA A 110 7.49 -10.60 -17.67
N CYS A 111 6.82 -9.65 -18.29
CA CYS A 111 5.79 -9.92 -19.30
C CYS A 111 6.39 -10.49 -20.59
N GLY A 112 7.52 -9.98 -21.06
CA GLY A 112 8.23 -10.55 -22.21
C GLY A 112 8.66 -12.00 -21.95
N TYR A 113 9.32 -12.26 -20.83
CA TYR A 113 9.82 -13.59 -20.47
C TYR A 113 8.71 -14.62 -20.25
N PHE A 114 7.76 -14.29 -19.36
CA PHE A 114 6.70 -15.24 -18.99
C PHE A 114 5.46 -15.18 -19.88
N GLY A 115 5.26 -14.09 -20.61
CA GLY A 115 4.17 -13.90 -21.55
C GLY A 115 4.52 -14.33 -22.98
N GLU A 116 5.67 -13.93 -23.50
CA GLU A 116 6.07 -14.07 -24.90
C GLU A 116 7.24 -15.05 -25.10
N GLY A 117 7.87 -15.49 -24.00
CA GLY A 117 9.01 -16.41 -24.05
C GLY A 117 10.32 -15.75 -24.51
N GLU A 118 10.41 -14.42 -24.40
CA GLU A 118 11.62 -13.69 -24.71
C GLU A 118 12.72 -13.95 -23.67
N ILE A 119 13.96 -13.92 -24.10
CA ILE A 119 15.10 -13.99 -23.19
C ILE A 119 15.37 -12.55 -22.71
N VAL A 120 15.23 -12.33 -21.42
CA VAL A 120 15.49 -11.03 -20.77
C VAL A 120 16.38 -11.23 -19.56
N ASP A 121 17.24 -10.23 -19.30
CA ASP A 121 18.11 -10.25 -18.14
C ASP A 121 17.36 -9.83 -16.88
N GLU A 122 17.63 -10.50 -15.78
CA GLU A 122 17.20 -10.10 -14.46
C GLU A 122 17.90 -8.82 -14.01
N LEU A 123 17.20 -7.96 -13.26
CA LEU A 123 17.76 -6.76 -12.61
C LEU A 123 18.60 -7.12 -11.37
N GLY A 124 18.48 -8.35 -10.90
CA GLY A 124 19.15 -8.88 -9.73
C GLY A 124 18.30 -9.91 -8.98
N TRP A 125 18.71 -10.25 -7.80
CA TRP A 125 18.09 -11.27 -6.97
C TRP A 125 17.75 -10.70 -5.59
N ILE A 126 16.58 -11.05 -5.07
CA ILE A 126 16.13 -10.61 -3.75
C ILE A 126 15.89 -11.85 -2.89
N ARG A 127 16.39 -11.81 -1.66
CA ARG A 127 16.12 -12.83 -0.66
C ARG A 127 14.65 -12.75 -0.25
N VAL A 128 13.99 -13.92 -0.23
CA VAL A 128 12.55 -14.01 0.04
C VAL A 128 12.33 -14.86 1.28
N GLU A 129 11.64 -14.27 2.26
CA GLU A 129 11.25 -14.94 3.51
C GLU A 129 9.71 -14.90 3.65
N GLY A 130 9.13 -15.93 4.27
CA GLY A 130 7.70 -15.95 4.60
C GLY A 130 6.73 -16.26 3.46
N ILE A 131 7.21 -16.50 2.23
CA ILE A 131 6.38 -16.79 1.04
C ILE A 131 6.15 -18.30 0.82
N GLY A 132 6.72 -19.14 1.66
CA GLY A 132 6.67 -20.60 1.51
C GLY A 132 7.74 -21.14 0.55
N LYS A 133 7.50 -22.31 -0.05
CA LYS A 133 8.50 -22.95 -0.92
C LYS A 133 8.62 -22.24 -2.26
N LEU A 134 9.82 -21.72 -2.55
CA LEU A 134 10.12 -21.05 -3.81
C LEU A 134 10.33 -22.06 -4.93
N ASN A 135 10.18 -21.64 -6.19
CA ASN A 135 10.44 -22.43 -7.37
C ASN A 135 10.74 -21.55 -8.60
N ARG A 136 11.18 -22.15 -9.69
CA ARG A 136 11.59 -21.46 -10.92
C ARG A 136 10.47 -20.71 -11.67
N ASN A 137 9.21 -20.97 -11.32
CA ASN A 137 8.07 -20.24 -11.90
C ASN A 137 7.72 -18.99 -11.08
N MET A 138 8.50 -18.67 -10.05
CA MET A 138 8.27 -17.48 -9.21
C MET A 138 9.31 -16.41 -9.52
N TYR A 139 8.86 -15.17 -9.50
CA TYR A 139 9.67 -14.00 -9.80
C TYR A 139 9.15 -12.78 -9.04
N ILE A 140 9.93 -11.73 -9.01
CA ILE A 140 9.60 -10.47 -8.33
C ILE A 140 9.48 -9.38 -9.37
N VAL A 141 8.49 -8.50 -9.20
CA VAL A 141 8.42 -7.20 -9.86
C VAL A 141 8.14 -6.12 -8.82
N GLN A 142 8.64 -4.91 -9.06
CA GLN A 142 8.30 -3.76 -8.24
C GLN A 142 6.99 -3.16 -8.76
N ALA A 143 6.01 -3.03 -7.88
CA ALA A 143 4.73 -2.40 -8.20
C ALA A 143 4.90 -0.89 -8.40
N THR A 144 4.15 -0.32 -9.34
CA THR A 144 4.09 1.11 -9.59
C THR A 144 2.64 1.55 -9.62
N GLY A 145 2.35 2.68 -9.00
CA GLY A 145 1.02 3.27 -8.93
C GLY A 145 0.20 2.85 -7.70
N HIS A 146 -0.98 3.44 -7.57
CA HIS A 146 -1.78 3.39 -6.35
C HIS A 146 -3.08 2.60 -6.49
N SER A 147 -3.32 1.98 -7.66
CA SER A 147 -4.60 1.32 -7.96
C SER A 147 -4.90 0.09 -7.10
N MET A 148 -3.88 -0.53 -6.49
CA MET A 148 -4.02 -1.71 -5.64
C MET A 148 -3.88 -1.43 -4.14
N GLU A 149 -3.75 -0.17 -3.75
CA GLU A 149 -3.76 0.23 -2.34
C GLU A 149 -5.10 -0.12 -1.65
N PRO A 150 -5.06 -0.50 -0.38
CA PRO A 150 -3.90 -0.59 0.53
C PRO A 150 -3.20 -1.96 0.52
N ILE A 151 -3.54 -2.88 -0.38
CA ILE A 151 -3.00 -4.26 -0.40
C ILE A 151 -1.60 -4.30 -0.99
N ILE A 152 -1.38 -3.58 -2.09
CA ILE A 152 -0.09 -3.37 -2.73
C ILE A 152 0.08 -1.87 -2.86
N ASN A 153 1.15 -1.33 -2.29
CA ASN A 153 1.47 0.09 -2.35
C ASN A 153 2.47 0.38 -3.47
N ASP A 154 2.55 1.64 -3.87
CA ASP A 154 3.58 2.08 -4.81
C ASP A 154 4.98 1.77 -4.27
N GLY A 155 5.82 1.16 -5.10
CA GLY A 155 7.18 0.74 -4.76
C GLY A 155 7.30 -0.63 -4.06
N ASP A 156 6.20 -1.32 -3.71
CA ASP A 156 6.27 -2.65 -3.10
C ASP A 156 6.89 -3.68 -4.05
N TYR A 157 7.75 -4.55 -3.51
CA TYR A 157 8.26 -5.73 -4.23
C TYR A 157 7.28 -6.88 -4.11
N CYS A 158 6.69 -7.25 -5.23
CA CYS A 158 5.64 -8.24 -5.33
C CYS A 158 6.14 -9.55 -5.92
N VAL A 159 5.88 -10.66 -5.23
CA VAL A 159 6.17 -12.00 -5.75
C VAL A 159 4.99 -12.49 -6.57
N PHE A 160 5.27 -12.93 -7.79
CA PHE A 160 4.32 -13.56 -8.69
C PHE A 160 4.72 -14.97 -9.02
N ARG A 161 3.72 -15.78 -9.38
CA ARG A 161 3.90 -17.12 -9.94
C ARG A 161 3.40 -17.12 -11.38
N ALA A 162 4.30 -17.45 -12.32
CA ALA A 162 3.96 -17.62 -13.72
C ALA A 162 3.11 -18.89 -13.94
N ASN A 163 2.32 -18.89 -15.00
CA ASN A 163 1.48 -20.03 -15.42
C ASN A 163 0.65 -20.65 -14.28
N PRO A 164 -0.15 -19.85 -13.56
CA PRO A 164 -0.91 -20.37 -12.43
C PRO A 164 -1.93 -21.41 -12.89
N ALA A 165 -1.98 -22.55 -12.19
CA ALA A 165 -2.99 -23.57 -12.43
C ALA A 165 -4.31 -23.21 -11.70
N GLY A 166 -5.44 -23.65 -12.29
CA GLY A 166 -6.76 -23.53 -11.68
C GLY A 166 -7.46 -22.19 -11.91
N SER A 167 -8.48 -21.90 -11.11
CA SER A 167 -9.28 -20.71 -11.23
C SER A 167 -8.53 -19.46 -10.77
N ARG A 168 -8.64 -18.38 -11.56
CA ARG A 168 -8.08 -17.05 -11.22
C ARG A 168 -9.10 -16.12 -10.57
N GLN A 169 -10.33 -16.59 -10.43
CA GLN A 169 -11.44 -15.79 -9.87
C GLN A 169 -11.10 -15.23 -8.48
N GLY A 170 -11.18 -13.91 -8.31
CA GLY A 170 -10.88 -13.20 -7.07
C GLY A 170 -9.40 -13.08 -6.72
N LYS A 171 -8.49 -13.58 -7.56
CA LYS A 171 -7.05 -13.51 -7.35
C LYS A 171 -6.45 -12.24 -7.94
N ILE A 172 -5.40 -11.74 -7.31
CA ILE A 172 -4.61 -10.63 -7.86
C ILE A 172 -3.66 -11.20 -8.92
N VAL A 173 -3.62 -10.57 -10.08
CA VAL A 173 -2.83 -11.01 -11.23
C VAL A 173 -2.02 -9.86 -11.82
N LEU A 174 -0.88 -10.19 -12.41
CA LEU A 174 -0.18 -9.34 -13.36
C LEU A 174 -0.73 -9.68 -14.74
N ALA A 175 -1.34 -8.70 -15.39
CA ALA A 175 -1.95 -8.81 -16.70
C ALA A 175 -1.25 -7.92 -17.71
N GLN A 176 -1.23 -8.37 -18.96
CA GLN A 176 -0.75 -7.63 -20.12
C GLN A 176 -1.86 -7.47 -21.14
N HIS A 177 -1.96 -6.26 -21.70
CA HIS A 177 -2.81 -5.95 -22.85
C HIS A 177 -2.30 -4.68 -23.53
N TYR A 178 -2.15 -4.68 -24.86
CA TYR A 178 -1.56 -3.55 -25.60
C TYR A 178 -2.33 -2.22 -25.43
N ASN A 179 -3.62 -2.29 -25.16
CA ASN A 179 -4.48 -1.11 -25.00
C ASN A 179 -4.78 -0.74 -23.53
N PHE A 180 -4.01 -1.23 -22.57
CA PHE A 180 -4.15 -0.76 -21.20
C PHE A 180 -3.62 0.67 -21.06
N TYR A 181 -4.57 1.59 -20.87
CA TYR A 181 -4.30 2.92 -20.38
C TYR A 181 -4.69 2.96 -18.90
N ASP A 182 -3.81 2.50 -18.04
CA ASP A 182 -3.95 2.75 -16.61
C ASP A 182 -3.42 4.17 -16.34
N ALA A 183 -4.13 4.95 -15.51
CA ALA A 183 -3.74 6.31 -15.16
C ALA A 183 -2.33 6.39 -14.53
N ASP A 184 -1.86 5.29 -13.92
CA ASP A 184 -0.57 5.20 -13.26
C ASP A 184 0.53 4.58 -14.16
N TYR A 185 0.16 3.91 -15.28
CA TYR A 185 1.13 3.18 -16.09
C TYR A 185 0.75 3.09 -17.58
N THR A 186 1.61 3.63 -18.43
CA THR A 186 1.39 3.69 -19.91
C THR A 186 2.00 2.51 -20.67
N GLY A 187 2.28 1.39 -20.02
CA GLY A 187 3.08 0.31 -20.59
C GLY A 187 2.33 -0.93 -21.07
N GLY A 188 1.01 -0.94 -21.07
CA GLY A 188 0.25 -2.14 -21.44
C GLY A 188 0.24 -3.25 -20.37
N TYR A 189 0.60 -2.94 -19.13
CA TYR A 189 0.67 -3.89 -18.00
C TYR A 189 -0.09 -3.37 -16.81
N SER A 190 -0.74 -4.26 -16.05
CA SER A 190 -1.46 -3.85 -14.85
C SER A 190 -1.57 -4.96 -13.82
N ILE A 191 -1.51 -4.59 -12.53
CA ILE A 191 -1.78 -5.48 -11.41
C ILE A 191 -3.20 -5.19 -10.93
N LYS A 192 -4.10 -6.18 -11.00
CA LYS A 192 -5.52 -6.03 -10.63
C LYS A 192 -6.07 -7.34 -10.06
N THR A 193 -7.23 -7.27 -9.44
CA THR A 193 -8.00 -8.47 -9.06
C THR A 193 -8.78 -8.96 -10.27
N TYR A 194 -8.62 -10.22 -10.60
CA TYR A 194 -9.25 -10.86 -11.75
C TYR A 194 -10.63 -11.38 -11.42
N HIS A 195 -11.61 -10.99 -12.21
CA HIS A 195 -12.95 -11.56 -12.23
C HIS A 195 -13.35 -11.90 -13.66
N SER A 196 -14.06 -12.99 -13.84
CA SER A 196 -14.60 -13.34 -15.18
C SER A 196 -16.00 -13.94 -15.07
N LYS A 197 -16.82 -13.61 -16.05
CA LYS A 197 -18.07 -14.26 -16.33
C LYS A 197 -17.85 -15.24 -17.49
N LYS A 198 -18.33 -16.46 -17.32
CA LYS A 198 -18.25 -17.51 -18.34
C LYS A 198 -19.62 -17.73 -18.94
N LYS A 199 -19.68 -17.84 -20.26
CA LYS A 199 -20.85 -18.26 -21.01
C LYS A 199 -20.65 -19.69 -21.49
N GLN A 200 -21.65 -20.53 -21.30
CA GLN A 200 -21.60 -21.90 -21.79
C GLN A 200 -22.12 -21.91 -23.23
N GLU A 201 -21.29 -22.32 -24.18
CA GLU A 201 -21.67 -22.42 -25.60
C GLU A 201 -22.00 -23.86 -26.05
N GLY A 202 -21.81 -24.83 -25.13
CA GLY A 202 -22.10 -26.24 -25.37
C GLY A 202 -21.85 -27.07 -24.13
N PRO A 203 -22.06 -28.41 -24.17
CA PRO A 203 -21.90 -29.27 -23.00
C PRO A 203 -20.50 -29.24 -22.36
N GLU A 204 -19.46 -28.96 -23.13
CA GLU A 204 -18.07 -28.93 -22.70
C GLU A 204 -17.31 -27.63 -23.08
N ASN A 205 -17.94 -26.72 -23.84
CA ASN A 205 -17.29 -25.49 -24.30
C ASN A 205 -17.74 -24.27 -23.47
N TRP A 206 -16.74 -23.60 -22.86
CA TRP A 206 -16.92 -22.37 -22.10
C TRP A 206 -16.08 -21.26 -22.72
N THR A 207 -16.71 -20.13 -22.99
CA THR A 207 -16.03 -18.90 -23.37
C THR A 207 -16.11 -17.86 -22.24
N HIS A 208 -15.15 -16.96 -22.19
CA HIS A 208 -15.24 -15.81 -21.29
C HIS A 208 -16.08 -14.74 -21.98
N GLU A 209 -17.29 -14.49 -21.46
CA GLU A 209 -18.14 -13.40 -21.92
C GLU A 209 -17.54 -12.03 -21.58
N GLU A 210 -16.98 -11.94 -20.37
CA GLU A 210 -16.42 -10.70 -19.85
C GLU A 210 -15.33 -11.05 -18.81
N ILE A 211 -14.21 -10.32 -18.89
CA ILE A 211 -13.16 -10.33 -17.86
C ILE A 211 -13.11 -8.92 -17.27
N VAL A 212 -13.16 -8.82 -15.95
CA VAL A 212 -13.06 -7.57 -15.21
C VAL A 212 -11.79 -7.60 -14.37
N LEU A 213 -10.92 -6.63 -14.60
CA LEU A 213 -9.73 -6.38 -13.79
C LEU A 213 -10.03 -5.26 -12.80
N GLU A 214 -10.29 -5.63 -11.55
CA GLU A 214 -10.77 -4.73 -10.52
C GLU A 214 -9.63 -4.17 -9.68
N PRO A 215 -9.50 -2.83 -9.52
CA PRO A 215 -8.58 -2.21 -8.60
C PRO A 215 -9.03 -2.44 -7.14
N LYS A 216 -8.11 -2.36 -6.19
CA LYS A 216 -8.45 -2.34 -4.74
C LYS A 216 -8.72 -0.93 -4.23
N ASN A 217 -8.17 0.06 -4.88
CA ASN A 217 -8.40 1.46 -4.57
C ASN A 217 -9.67 1.97 -5.30
N ALA A 218 -10.67 2.35 -4.53
CA ALA A 218 -11.96 2.82 -5.04
C ALA A 218 -11.90 4.11 -5.90
N ASN A 219 -10.76 4.80 -5.93
CA ASN A 219 -10.56 5.97 -6.78
C ASN A 219 -10.22 5.61 -8.24
N TYR A 220 -10.04 4.32 -8.55
CA TYR A 220 -9.71 3.81 -9.87
C TYR A 220 -10.86 3.02 -10.45
N ASN A 221 -11.03 3.09 -11.76
CA ASN A 221 -12.06 2.33 -12.46
C ASN A 221 -11.58 0.92 -12.81
N PRO A 222 -12.47 -0.08 -12.82
CA PRO A 222 -12.16 -1.40 -13.33
C PRO A 222 -11.88 -1.36 -14.84
N ILE A 223 -11.01 -2.25 -15.31
CA ILE A 223 -10.75 -2.47 -16.74
C ILE A 223 -11.58 -3.65 -17.20
N ILE A 224 -12.39 -3.45 -18.24
CA ILE A 224 -13.28 -4.47 -18.78
C ILE A 224 -12.72 -4.97 -20.12
N ILE A 225 -12.58 -6.29 -20.23
CA ILE A 225 -12.12 -6.98 -21.41
C ILE A 225 -13.27 -7.86 -21.90
N ASN A 226 -13.70 -7.64 -23.13
CA ASN A 226 -14.74 -8.39 -23.83
C ASN A 226 -14.18 -9.07 -25.07
N GLU A 227 -15.01 -9.75 -25.85
CA GLU A 227 -14.60 -10.47 -27.05
C GLU A 227 -13.87 -9.57 -28.08
N GLU A 228 -14.25 -8.30 -28.19
CA GLU A 228 -13.68 -7.35 -29.17
C GLU A 228 -12.21 -6.98 -28.87
N ASN A 229 -11.80 -7.05 -27.60
CA ASN A 229 -10.47 -6.62 -27.15
C ASN A 229 -9.68 -7.74 -26.42
N SER A 230 -10.13 -8.99 -26.50
CA SER A 230 -9.53 -10.12 -25.81
C SER A 230 -8.31 -10.72 -26.49
N GLU A 231 -8.10 -10.47 -27.80
CA GLU A 231 -7.05 -11.17 -28.59
C GLU A 231 -5.63 -10.94 -28.08
N GLU A 232 -5.38 -9.79 -27.45
CA GLU A 232 -4.06 -9.39 -26.95
C GLU A 232 -3.94 -9.44 -25.41
N PHE A 233 -4.99 -9.96 -24.75
CA PHE A 233 -5.01 -10.08 -23.30
C PHE A 233 -4.36 -11.36 -22.82
N ARG A 234 -3.44 -11.24 -21.87
CA ARG A 234 -2.86 -12.41 -21.19
C ARG A 234 -2.57 -12.14 -19.72
N ILE A 235 -2.63 -13.19 -18.93
CA ILE A 235 -2.22 -13.18 -17.53
C ILE A 235 -0.80 -13.76 -17.46
N VAL A 236 0.11 -12.94 -16.98
CA VAL A 236 1.55 -13.24 -16.87
C VAL A 236 1.87 -13.94 -15.56
N GLY A 237 1.18 -13.58 -14.49
CA GLY A 237 1.41 -14.21 -13.19
C GLY A 237 0.28 -13.98 -12.20
N GLU A 238 0.21 -14.86 -11.21
CA GLU A 238 -0.64 -14.74 -10.04
C GLU A 238 0.18 -14.22 -8.85
N PHE A 239 -0.33 -13.21 -8.17
CA PHE A 239 0.28 -12.64 -6.99
C PHE A 239 0.32 -13.65 -5.83
N VAL A 240 1.47 -13.75 -5.19
CA VAL A 240 1.71 -14.66 -4.06
C VAL A 240 1.82 -13.87 -2.74
N GLY A 241 2.48 -12.72 -2.78
CA GLY A 241 2.68 -11.87 -1.61
C GLY A 241 3.63 -10.71 -1.90
N THR A 242 3.76 -9.80 -0.94
CA THR A 242 4.77 -8.73 -0.95
C THR A 242 5.97 -9.13 -0.09
N ILE A 243 7.16 -8.74 -0.51
CA ILE A 243 8.35 -8.84 0.31
C ILE A 243 8.31 -7.67 1.27
N LYS A 244 8.31 -7.99 2.56
CA LYS A 244 8.44 -6.98 3.62
C LYS A 244 9.92 -6.77 3.89
N PRO A 245 10.36 -5.50 4.02
CA PRO A 245 11.74 -5.16 4.39
C PRO A 245 12.11 -5.66 5.78
#